data_2bf05abe15a4f941b1a69e16132e4334
#
_entry.id   2bf05abe15a4f941b1a69e16132e4334
#
_cell.length_a   1.000
_cell.length_b   1.000
_cell.length_c   1.000
_cell.angle_alpha   90.00
_cell.angle_beta   90.00
_cell.angle_gamma   90.00
#
_symmetry.space_group_name_H-M   'P 1'
#
loop_
_entity.id
_entity.type
_entity.pdbx_description
1 polymer ?
#
loop_
_entity_poly.entity_id
_entity_poly.type
_entity_poly.pdbx_seq_one_letter_code
_entity_poly.pdbx_strand_id
1 'polypeptide(L)'
;MIFAIPRNKIIYIGTTDTVFDRKKDILRVFKKEVKYLIDSINKSFTVKINENDILSSWVGIRPLIKEKNKHVTEISRKDEIFISKNGLITIAGGKLTGYRKMSERVVDLLCKKLFNVNKKCNTKNIKLCDTSFEEYLFEGEKLNASKKDLIKIYNIYGSKGIQIFKIQNDNMSKIKNERLLISELIY
;
A
#
# COMPACT_ATOMS: atom_id res chain seq x y z
N MET A 1 -4.63 -14.48 -10.15
CA MET A 1 -4.54 -14.75 -8.68
C MET A 1 -5.47 -13.79 -7.98
N ILE A 2 -6.36 -14.32 -7.13
CA ILE A 2 -7.30 -13.54 -6.32
C ILE A 2 -6.92 -13.70 -4.86
N PHE A 3 -7.10 -12.65 -4.09
CA PHE A 3 -6.91 -12.66 -2.64
C PHE A 3 -8.23 -12.33 -1.92
N ALA A 4 -8.39 -12.87 -0.73
CA ALA A 4 -9.40 -12.49 0.24
C ALA A 4 -8.69 -12.16 1.56
N ILE A 5 -8.60 -10.89 1.91
CA ILE A 5 -7.84 -10.42 3.07
C ILE A 5 -8.82 -9.96 4.15
N PRO A 6 -8.93 -10.68 5.27
CA PRO A 6 -9.76 -10.26 6.38
C PRO A 6 -9.15 -9.04 7.08
N ARG A 7 -9.98 -8.05 7.36
CA ARG A 7 -9.59 -6.88 8.15
C ARG A 7 -10.76 -6.45 9.05
N ASN A 8 -10.62 -6.69 10.33
CA ASN A 8 -11.71 -6.50 11.30
C ASN A 8 -12.98 -7.32 10.92
N LYS A 9 -14.07 -6.63 10.60
CA LYS A 9 -15.36 -7.23 10.24
C LYS A 9 -15.62 -7.28 8.73
N ILE A 10 -14.65 -6.90 7.91
CA ILE A 10 -14.77 -6.86 6.45
C ILE A 10 -13.68 -7.70 5.80
N ILE A 11 -13.88 -8.05 4.55
CA ILE A 11 -12.91 -8.76 3.73
C ILE A 11 -12.65 -7.94 2.48
N TYR A 12 -11.37 -7.67 2.19
CA TYR A 12 -10.95 -7.11 0.91
C TYR A 12 -10.76 -8.22 -0.11
N ILE A 13 -11.49 -8.15 -1.22
CA ILE A 13 -11.42 -9.11 -2.31
C ILE A 13 -10.83 -8.42 -3.53
N GLY A 14 -9.85 -9.04 -4.15
CA GLY A 14 -9.19 -8.53 -5.35
C GLY A 14 -8.19 -9.53 -5.93
N THR A 15 -7.66 -9.22 -7.04
CA THR A 15 -7.85 -8.07 -7.92
C THR A 15 -8.24 -8.56 -9.31
N THR A 16 -8.85 -7.67 -10.08
CA THR A 16 -8.95 -7.84 -11.52
C THR A 16 -7.74 -7.20 -12.20
N ASP A 17 -7.50 -7.55 -13.45
CA ASP A 17 -6.39 -7.04 -14.25
C ASP A 17 -6.87 -6.94 -15.70
N THR A 18 -7.67 -5.92 -15.95
CA THR A 18 -8.32 -5.68 -17.24
C THR A 18 -7.57 -4.58 -17.98
N VAL A 19 -7.26 -4.80 -19.26
CA VAL A 19 -6.64 -3.77 -20.12
C VAL A 19 -7.56 -2.56 -20.18
N PHE A 20 -7.03 -1.40 -19.87
CA PHE A 20 -7.75 -0.14 -19.91
C PHE A 20 -7.25 0.70 -21.09
N ASP A 21 -8.02 0.69 -22.18
CA ASP A 21 -7.73 1.40 -23.42
C ASP A 21 -8.64 2.63 -23.63
N ARG A 22 -9.03 3.30 -22.56
CA ARG A 22 -9.91 4.46 -22.59
C ARG A 22 -9.23 5.70 -22.02
N LYS A 23 -9.81 6.89 -22.30
CA LYS A 23 -9.38 8.14 -21.67
C LYS A 23 -9.34 7.98 -20.15
N LYS A 24 -8.24 8.37 -19.53
CA LYS A 24 -7.91 8.15 -18.11
C LYS A 24 -8.91 8.75 -17.12
N ASP A 25 -9.75 9.66 -17.60
CA ASP A 25 -10.68 10.45 -16.77
C ASP A 25 -11.98 9.70 -16.42
N ILE A 26 -12.19 8.49 -16.98
CA ILE A 26 -13.42 7.71 -16.77
C ILE A 26 -13.06 6.34 -16.18
N LEU A 27 -12.38 6.34 -15.03
CA LEU A 27 -12.17 5.12 -14.27
C LEU A 27 -13.44 4.76 -13.51
N ARG A 28 -13.92 3.55 -13.73
CA ARG A 28 -15.07 2.99 -13.01
C ARG A 28 -14.95 1.49 -12.86
N VAL A 29 -15.56 0.97 -11.80
CA VAL A 29 -15.72 -0.47 -11.61
C VAL A 29 -16.76 -0.99 -12.59
N PHE A 30 -16.43 -2.05 -13.31
CA PHE A 30 -17.35 -2.70 -14.25
C PHE A 30 -18.04 -3.90 -13.61
N LYS A 31 -19.36 -4.07 -13.88
CA LYS A 31 -20.14 -5.20 -13.37
C LYS A 31 -19.51 -6.56 -13.66
N LYS A 32 -18.89 -6.74 -14.83
CA LYS A 32 -18.20 -7.98 -15.20
C LYS A 32 -17.02 -8.30 -14.27
N GLU A 33 -16.32 -7.30 -13.76
CA GLU A 33 -15.20 -7.47 -12.85
C GLU A 33 -15.69 -7.85 -11.44
N VAL A 34 -16.77 -7.20 -10.99
CA VAL A 34 -17.45 -7.55 -9.75
C VAL A 34 -17.92 -9.01 -9.80
N LYS A 35 -18.63 -9.39 -10.85
CA LYS A 35 -19.10 -10.76 -11.04
C LYS A 35 -17.95 -11.76 -11.04
N TYR A 36 -16.86 -11.46 -11.74
CA TYR A 36 -15.68 -12.31 -11.78
C TYR A 36 -15.08 -12.56 -10.38
N LEU A 37 -15.02 -11.52 -9.54
CA LEU A 37 -14.50 -11.64 -8.18
C LEU A 37 -15.45 -12.47 -7.30
N ILE A 38 -16.76 -12.20 -7.35
CA ILE A 38 -17.78 -12.98 -6.63
C ILE A 38 -17.73 -14.45 -7.03
N ASP A 39 -17.77 -14.74 -8.34
CA ASP A 39 -17.74 -16.11 -8.85
C ASP A 39 -16.47 -16.86 -8.41
N SER A 40 -15.34 -16.16 -8.39
CA SER A 40 -14.06 -16.74 -7.97
C SER A 40 -14.02 -17.06 -6.49
N ILE A 41 -14.53 -16.18 -5.63
CA ILE A 41 -14.67 -16.43 -4.19
C ILE A 41 -15.63 -17.57 -3.94
N ASN A 42 -16.78 -17.54 -4.60
CA ASN A 42 -17.80 -18.57 -4.46
C ASN A 42 -17.37 -19.97 -4.91
N LYS A 43 -16.37 -20.05 -5.81
CA LYS A 43 -15.73 -21.32 -6.18
C LYS A 43 -14.74 -21.83 -5.13
N SER A 44 -14.09 -20.91 -4.42
CA SER A 44 -12.98 -21.25 -3.52
C SER A 44 -13.40 -21.42 -2.06
N PHE A 45 -14.54 -20.88 -1.66
CA PHE A 45 -15.02 -20.88 -0.27
C PHE A 45 -16.41 -21.52 -0.16
N THR A 46 -16.70 -22.11 1.01
CA THR A 46 -18.01 -22.69 1.32
C THR A 46 -19.09 -21.62 1.49
N VAL A 47 -18.73 -20.50 2.14
CA VAL A 47 -19.62 -19.33 2.27
C VAL A 47 -19.80 -18.69 0.91
N LYS A 48 -21.04 -18.46 0.51
CA LYS A 48 -21.40 -17.81 -0.76
C LYS A 48 -21.74 -16.35 -0.51
N ILE A 49 -21.22 -15.49 -1.37
CA ILE A 49 -21.46 -14.06 -1.36
C ILE A 49 -22.16 -13.63 -2.65
N ASN A 50 -22.86 -12.51 -2.62
CA ASN A 50 -23.55 -11.90 -3.75
C ASN A 50 -23.30 -10.37 -3.80
N GLU A 51 -23.90 -9.68 -4.76
CA GLU A 51 -23.69 -8.24 -4.94
C GLU A 51 -24.17 -7.40 -3.74
N ASN A 52 -25.17 -7.86 -2.97
CA ASN A 52 -25.69 -7.12 -1.81
C ASN A 52 -24.72 -7.17 -0.60
N ASP A 53 -23.75 -8.09 -0.61
CA ASP A 53 -22.72 -8.19 0.42
C ASP A 53 -21.58 -7.19 0.20
N ILE A 54 -21.59 -6.44 -0.92
CA ILE A 54 -20.56 -5.47 -1.25
C ILE A 54 -20.82 -4.16 -0.51
N LEU A 55 -19.91 -3.81 0.39
CA LEU A 55 -19.97 -2.55 1.13
C LEU A 55 -19.37 -1.38 0.33
N SER A 56 -18.33 -1.65 -0.44
CA SER A 56 -17.64 -0.64 -1.25
C SER A 56 -16.81 -1.29 -2.34
N SER A 57 -16.51 -0.52 -3.40
CA SER A 57 -15.63 -0.95 -4.48
C SER A 57 -14.79 0.23 -4.97
N TRP A 58 -13.59 -0.06 -5.45
CA TRP A 58 -12.69 0.94 -6.04
C TRP A 58 -11.90 0.36 -7.20
N VAL A 59 -11.35 1.25 -8.01
CA VAL A 59 -10.54 0.91 -9.17
C VAL A 59 -9.31 1.81 -9.23
N GLY A 60 -8.22 1.28 -9.75
CA GLY A 60 -6.99 2.02 -9.99
C GLY A 60 -6.33 1.59 -11.29
N ILE A 61 -5.42 2.41 -11.80
CA ILE A 61 -4.60 2.06 -12.96
C ILE A 61 -3.25 1.50 -12.48
N ARG A 62 -2.89 0.34 -13.01
CA ARG A 62 -1.53 -0.20 -12.86
C ARG A 62 -0.70 0.21 -14.06
N PRO A 63 0.33 1.05 -13.93
CA PRO A 63 1.26 1.32 -15.00
C PRO A 63 2.11 0.06 -15.23
N LEU A 64 2.22 -0.36 -16.50
CA LEU A 64 3.10 -1.43 -16.92
C LEU A 64 4.16 -0.86 -17.86
N ILE A 65 5.38 -1.38 -17.78
CA ILE A 65 6.45 -1.03 -18.71
C ILE A 65 6.15 -1.70 -20.04
N LYS A 66 6.01 -0.90 -21.10
CA LYS A 66 5.73 -1.45 -22.44
C LYS A 66 6.94 -2.27 -22.93
N GLU A 67 6.74 -3.55 -23.11
CA GLU A 67 7.71 -4.44 -23.75
C GLU A 67 7.30 -4.67 -25.22
N LYS A 68 8.26 -4.55 -26.14
CA LYS A 68 8.03 -4.83 -27.56
C LYS A 68 7.67 -6.31 -27.71
N ASN A 69 6.63 -6.59 -28.49
CA ASN A 69 6.18 -7.94 -28.86
C ASN A 69 5.64 -8.82 -27.71
N LYS A 70 5.21 -8.24 -26.59
CA LYS A 70 4.52 -8.99 -25.55
C LYS A 70 3.07 -8.52 -25.36
N HIS A 71 2.19 -9.48 -25.14
CA HIS A 71 0.81 -9.19 -24.72
C HIS A 71 0.81 -8.59 -23.32
N VAL A 72 -0.16 -7.72 -23.01
CA VAL A 72 -0.27 -7.03 -21.72
C VAL A 72 -0.27 -7.99 -20.52
N THR A 73 -0.84 -9.20 -20.69
CA THR A 73 -0.87 -10.25 -19.67
C THR A 73 0.49 -10.89 -19.40
N GLU A 74 1.43 -10.77 -20.34
CA GLU A 74 2.78 -11.37 -20.31
C GLU A 74 3.85 -10.36 -19.86
N ILE A 75 3.47 -9.08 -19.76
CA ILE A 75 4.40 -8.01 -19.36
C ILE A 75 4.86 -8.24 -17.93
N SER A 76 6.17 -8.23 -17.75
CA SER A 76 6.80 -8.37 -16.45
C SER A 76 6.35 -7.28 -15.49
N ARG A 77 6.06 -7.67 -14.24
CA ARG A 77 5.80 -6.75 -13.12
C ARG A 77 7.06 -6.44 -12.32
N LYS A 78 8.23 -6.74 -12.89
CA LYS A 78 9.53 -6.40 -12.29
C LYS A 78 9.81 -4.92 -12.50
N ASP A 79 10.63 -4.38 -11.63
CA ASP A 79 11.21 -3.07 -11.81
C ASP A 79 12.35 -3.14 -12.85
N GLU A 80 12.48 -2.09 -13.64
CA GLU A 80 13.54 -1.95 -14.62
C GLU A 80 14.27 -0.62 -14.45
N ILE A 81 15.58 -0.64 -14.68
CA ILE A 81 16.44 0.53 -14.61
C ILE A 81 16.88 0.89 -16.03
N PHE A 82 16.57 2.10 -16.44
CA PHE A 82 16.93 2.66 -17.73
C PHE A 82 18.01 3.73 -17.55
N ILE A 83 18.98 3.75 -18.46
CA ILE A 83 20.02 4.77 -18.49
C ILE A 83 19.98 5.44 -19.86
N SER A 84 19.70 6.73 -19.87
CA SER A 84 19.65 7.51 -21.09
C SER A 84 21.08 7.87 -21.58
N LYS A 85 21.20 8.35 -22.83
CA LYS A 85 22.48 8.74 -23.43
C LYS A 85 23.18 9.86 -22.65
N ASN A 86 22.42 10.75 -22.03
CA ASN A 86 22.94 11.85 -21.19
C ASN A 86 23.18 11.46 -19.73
N GLY A 87 23.09 10.17 -19.38
CA GLY A 87 23.40 9.65 -18.05
C GLY A 87 22.24 9.66 -17.05
N LEU A 88 21.04 10.13 -17.42
CA LEU A 88 19.87 10.07 -16.54
C LEU A 88 19.50 8.60 -16.24
N ILE A 89 19.40 8.28 -14.96
CA ILE A 89 18.97 6.96 -14.48
C ILE A 89 17.51 7.04 -14.07
N THR A 90 16.69 6.19 -14.67
CA THR A 90 15.24 6.08 -14.38
C THR A 90 14.94 4.68 -13.91
N ILE A 91 14.21 4.52 -12.79
CA ILE A 91 13.62 3.26 -12.38
C ILE A 91 12.12 3.32 -12.56
N ALA A 92 11.54 2.27 -13.11
CA ALA A 92 10.11 2.15 -13.34
C ALA A 92 9.61 0.74 -13.03
N GLY A 93 8.30 0.60 -12.81
CA GLY A 93 7.66 -0.69 -12.52
C GLY A 93 7.90 -1.17 -11.10
N GLY A 94 7.77 -2.49 -10.91
CA GLY A 94 7.91 -3.13 -9.61
C GLY A 94 6.69 -3.02 -8.70
N LYS A 95 6.79 -3.61 -7.53
CA LYS A 95 5.76 -3.54 -6.48
C LYS A 95 6.19 -2.56 -5.40
N LEU A 96 5.24 -1.80 -4.86
CA LEU A 96 5.50 -0.87 -3.75
C LEU A 96 6.25 -1.53 -2.59
N THR A 97 5.93 -2.78 -2.27
CA THR A 97 6.59 -3.54 -1.19
C THR A 97 8.07 -3.85 -1.48
N GLY A 98 8.53 -3.73 -2.73
CA GLY A 98 9.91 -3.92 -3.15
C GLY A 98 10.79 -2.67 -3.08
N TYR A 99 10.23 -1.52 -2.66
CA TYR A 99 10.85 -0.19 -2.75
C TYR A 99 12.28 -0.14 -2.21
N ARG A 100 12.56 -0.75 -1.06
CA ARG A 100 13.90 -0.77 -0.47
C ARG A 100 14.94 -1.44 -1.38
N LYS A 101 14.59 -2.63 -1.90
CA LYS A 101 15.48 -3.39 -2.78
C LYS A 101 15.65 -2.73 -4.14
N MET A 102 14.59 -2.09 -4.63
CA MET A 102 14.64 -1.27 -5.84
C MET A 102 15.61 -0.10 -5.67
N SER A 103 15.49 0.64 -4.57
CA SER A 103 16.40 1.75 -4.23
C SER A 103 17.85 1.28 -4.05
N GLU A 104 18.08 0.15 -3.37
CA GLU A 104 19.41 -0.45 -3.22
C GLU A 104 20.06 -0.68 -4.59
N ARG A 105 19.35 -1.28 -5.54
CA ARG A 105 19.88 -1.54 -6.90
C ARG A 105 20.25 -0.27 -7.67
N VAL A 106 19.44 0.79 -7.53
CA VAL A 106 19.74 2.08 -8.17
C VAL A 106 20.97 2.72 -7.54
N VAL A 107 21.05 2.72 -6.20
CA VAL A 107 22.19 3.30 -5.48
C VAL A 107 23.47 2.54 -5.76
N ASP A 108 23.44 1.19 -5.76
CA ASP A 108 24.59 0.34 -6.10
C ASP A 108 25.09 0.65 -7.53
N LEU A 109 24.17 0.83 -8.49
CA LEU A 109 24.50 1.19 -9.85
C LEU A 109 25.17 2.60 -9.93
N LEU A 110 24.63 3.58 -9.21
CA LEU A 110 25.19 4.93 -9.12
C LEU A 110 26.58 4.92 -8.50
N CYS A 111 26.76 4.25 -7.37
CA CYS A 111 28.04 4.13 -6.69
C CYS A 111 29.11 3.52 -7.60
N LYS A 112 28.76 2.47 -8.32
CA LYS A 112 29.67 1.81 -9.26
C LYS A 112 30.01 2.72 -10.45
N LYS A 113 28.98 3.38 -11.05
CA LYS A 113 29.20 4.20 -12.27
C LYS A 113 29.92 5.51 -12.00
N LEU A 114 29.57 6.23 -10.94
CA LEU A 114 30.08 7.59 -10.70
C LEU A 114 31.34 7.60 -9.82
N PHE A 115 31.43 6.66 -8.88
CA PHE A 115 32.48 6.68 -7.87
C PHE A 115 33.39 5.47 -7.93
N ASN A 116 33.11 4.50 -8.79
CA ASN A 116 33.80 3.22 -8.86
C ASN A 116 33.91 2.52 -7.48
N VAL A 117 32.88 2.68 -6.65
CA VAL A 117 32.81 2.18 -5.27
C VAL A 117 31.78 1.06 -5.19
N ASN A 118 32.16 -0.02 -4.54
CA ASN A 118 31.24 -1.12 -4.23
C ASN A 118 31.07 -1.21 -2.71
N LYS A 119 30.06 -0.54 -2.17
CA LYS A 119 29.72 -0.57 -0.73
C LYS A 119 28.53 -1.46 -0.48
N LYS A 120 28.59 -2.27 0.56
CA LYS A 120 27.46 -3.09 1.00
C LYS A 120 26.35 -2.21 1.56
N CYS A 121 25.14 -2.41 1.08
CA CYS A 121 23.95 -1.71 1.60
C CYS A 121 23.63 -2.17 3.03
N ASN A 122 23.41 -1.23 3.93
CA ASN A 122 23.04 -1.48 5.33
C ASN A 122 21.54 -1.22 5.62
N THR A 123 20.79 -0.65 4.66
CA THR A 123 19.38 -0.26 4.89
C THR A 123 18.46 -1.43 5.25
N LYS A 124 18.87 -2.67 4.98
CA LYS A 124 18.13 -3.88 5.37
C LYS A 124 17.90 -3.96 6.88
N ASN A 125 18.85 -3.46 7.66
CA ASN A 125 18.85 -3.55 9.11
C ASN A 125 18.41 -2.25 9.80
N ILE A 126 18.08 -1.21 9.02
CA ILE A 126 17.56 0.05 9.57
C ILE A 126 16.08 -0.12 9.87
N LYS A 127 15.71 0.09 11.12
CA LYS A 127 14.32 0.12 11.55
C LYS A 127 13.66 1.41 11.04
N LEU A 128 12.42 1.30 10.58
CA LEU A 128 11.64 2.46 10.15
C LEU A 128 11.06 3.26 11.34
N CYS A 129 10.89 2.58 12.49
CA CYS A 129 10.42 3.17 13.73
C CYS A 129 11.36 2.73 14.85
N ASP A 130 11.89 3.68 15.60
CA ASP A 130 12.87 3.41 16.68
C ASP A 130 12.21 3.27 18.05
N THR A 131 10.99 3.80 18.23
CA THR A 131 10.23 3.74 19.50
C THR A 131 9.60 2.36 19.68
N SER A 132 9.79 1.76 20.85
CA SER A 132 9.14 0.48 21.21
C SER A 132 7.63 0.66 21.38
N PHE A 133 6.88 -0.45 21.37
CA PHE A 133 5.44 -0.39 21.59
C PHE A 133 5.09 0.08 23.01
N GLU A 134 5.88 -0.33 23.98
CA GLU A 134 5.73 0.06 25.40
C GLU A 134 5.93 1.56 25.59
N GLU A 135 6.99 2.12 25.02
CA GLU A 135 7.25 3.56 25.02
C GLU A 135 6.13 4.35 24.34
N TYR A 136 5.65 3.84 23.20
CA TYR A 136 4.52 4.43 22.48
C TYR A 136 3.25 4.46 23.34
N LEU A 137 2.91 3.37 24.04
CA LEU A 137 1.76 3.30 24.93
C LEU A 137 1.89 4.32 26.07
N PHE A 138 3.06 4.35 26.72
CA PHE A 138 3.33 5.27 27.82
C PHE A 138 3.20 6.75 27.41
N GLU A 139 3.74 7.10 26.24
CA GLU A 139 3.57 8.45 25.66
C GLU A 139 2.11 8.78 25.36
N GLY A 140 1.37 7.84 24.82
CA GLY A 140 -0.04 8.01 24.47
C GLY A 140 -0.95 8.14 25.69
N GLU A 141 -0.67 7.39 26.76
CA GLU A 141 -1.41 7.50 28.02
C GLU A 141 -1.24 8.89 28.66
N LYS A 142 -0.05 9.49 28.58
CA LYS A 142 0.19 10.87 29.00
C LYS A 142 -0.67 11.89 28.23
N LEU A 143 -1.06 11.57 27.01
CA LEU A 143 -1.93 12.38 26.17
C LEU A 143 -3.42 12.06 26.38
N ASN A 144 -3.78 11.32 27.45
CA ASN A 144 -5.15 10.88 27.76
C ASN A 144 -5.80 10.02 26.65
N ALA A 145 -5.01 9.39 25.79
CA ALA A 145 -5.53 8.51 24.76
C ALA A 145 -5.95 7.16 25.32
N SER A 146 -7.08 6.62 24.88
CA SER A 146 -7.51 5.29 25.31
C SER A 146 -6.57 4.21 24.79
N LYS A 147 -6.25 3.20 25.61
CA LYS A 147 -5.42 2.06 25.20
C LYS A 147 -5.91 1.39 23.90
N LYS A 148 -7.22 1.33 23.71
CA LYS A 148 -7.85 0.79 22.50
C LYS A 148 -7.52 1.59 21.26
N ASP A 149 -7.56 2.91 21.36
CA ASP A 149 -7.25 3.78 20.23
C ASP A 149 -5.74 3.83 19.98
N LEU A 150 -4.92 3.77 21.03
CA LEU A 150 -3.46 3.64 20.90
C LEU A 150 -3.07 2.38 20.12
N ILE A 151 -3.61 1.21 20.48
CA ILE A 151 -3.35 -0.04 19.75
C ILE A 151 -3.82 0.06 18.30
N LYS A 152 -5.00 0.62 18.07
CA LYS A 152 -5.55 0.81 16.72
C LYS A 152 -4.61 1.66 15.84
N ILE A 153 -4.22 2.82 16.35
CA ILE A 153 -3.36 3.78 15.63
C ILE A 153 -1.96 3.20 15.41
N TYR A 154 -1.40 2.52 16.42
CA TYR A 154 -0.10 1.86 16.27
C TYR A 154 -0.11 0.81 15.15
N ASN A 155 -1.17 0.01 15.03
CA ASN A 155 -1.29 -0.99 13.98
C ASN A 155 -1.38 -0.42 12.56
N ILE A 156 -1.71 0.87 12.42
CA ILE A 156 -1.81 1.55 11.13
C ILE A 156 -0.55 2.36 10.83
N TYR A 157 -0.07 3.11 11.81
CA TYR A 157 0.96 4.15 11.65
C TYR A 157 2.28 3.83 12.37
N GLY A 158 2.35 2.70 13.10
CA GLY A 158 3.49 2.39 13.97
C GLY A 158 3.65 3.43 15.08
N SER A 159 4.88 3.58 15.59
CA SER A 159 5.18 4.55 16.65
C SER A 159 4.95 6.02 16.23
N LYS A 160 4.96 6.31 14.92
CA LYS A 160 4.62 7.65 14.41
C LYS A 160 3.18 8.06 14.69
N GLY A 161 2.29 7.09 14.92
CA GLY A 161 0.90 7.35 15.31
C GLY A 161 0.73 8.22 16.56
N ILE A 162 1.79 8.38 17.37
CA ILE A 162 1.77 9.32 18.52
C ILE A 162 1.50 10.76 18.08
N GLN A 163 1.89 11.13 16.87
CA GLN A 163 1.67 12.48 16.34
C GLN A 163 0.17 12.80 16.19
N ILE A 164 -0.64 11.79 15.87
CA ILE A 164 -2.11 11.94 15.78
C ILE A 164 -2.70 12.37 17.13
N PHE A 165 -2.19 11.79 18.23
CA PHE A 165 -2.65 12.14 19.58
C PHE A 165 -2.08 13.47 20.09
N LYS A 166 -1.00 13.99 19.48
CA LYS A 166 -0.45 15.34 19.77
C LYS A 166 -1.26 16.46 19.10
N ILE A 167 -2.07 16.15 18.11
CA ILE A 167 -3.01 17.10 17.52
C ILE A 167 -4.13 17.34 18.53
N GLN A 168 -4.33 18.59 18.89
CA GLN A 168 -5.05 19.09 20.09
C GLN A 168 -6.30 18.32 20.53
N ASN A 169 -6.54 18.34 21.84
CA ASN A 169 -7.51 17.55 22.61
C ASN A 169 -8.94 17.48 22.03
N ASP A 170 -9.44 18.53 21.40
CA ASP A 170 -10.79 18.58 20.83
C ASP A 170 -10.97 17.65 19.62
N ASN A 171 -9.87 17.24 19.00
CA ASN A 171 -9.86 16.35 17.84
C ASN A 171 -9.75 14.86 18.21
N MET A 172 -9.75 14.53 19.50
CA MET A 172 -9.77 13.14 19.99
C MET A 172 -11.15 12.50 19.91
N SER A 173 -12.20 13.27 19.65
CA SER A 173 -13.54 12.75 19.43
C SER A 173 -13.60 11.89 18.17
N LYS A 174 -14.43 10.85 18.22
CA LYS A 174 -14.67 9.97 17.08
C LYS A 174 -15.76 10.55 16.19
N ILE A 175 -15.59 10.39 14.89
CA ILE A 175 -16.68 10.63 13.95
C ILE A 175 -17.80 9.65 14.30
N LYS A 176 -19.03 10.15 14.39
CA LYS A 176 -20.22 9.39 14.74
C LYS A 176 -20.34 8.15 13.82
N ASN A 177 -20.47 6.98 14.45
CA ASN A 177 -20.52 5.68 13.79
C ASN A 177 -19.23 5.22 13.05
N GLU A 178 -18.15 6.01 13.11
CA GLU A 178 -16.88 5.67 12.47
C GLU A 178 -15.84 5.26 13.52
N ARG A 179 -14.80 4.58 13.04
CA ARG A 179 -13.67 4.16 13.87
C ARG A 179 -12.48 5.10 13.80
N LEU A 180 -12.62 6.17 13.05
CA LEU A 180 -11.60 7.20 12.86
C LEU A 180 -11.71 8.25 13.98
N LEU A 181 -10.55 8.72 14.44
CA LEU A 181 -10.45 9.94 15.22
C LEU A 181 -10.46 11.14 14.26
N ILE A 182 -11.01 12.27 14.68
CA ILE A 182 -10.96 13.49 13.86
C ILE A 182 -9.51 13.87 13.58
N SER A 183 -8.61 13.69 14.56
CA SER A 183 -7.17 13.93 14.41
C SER A 183 -6.51 13.07 13.33
N GLU A 184 -7.05 11.88 12.99
CA GLU A 184 -6.56 11.07 11.86
C GLU A 184 -6.83 11.71 10.50
N LEU A 185 -7.84 12.58 10.38
CA LEU A 185 -8.15 13.30 9.15
C LEU A 185 -7.26 14.53 8.93
N ILE A 186 -6.66 15.04 10.02
CA ILE A 186 -5.79 16.21 10.01
C ILE A 186 -4.32 15.80 9.81
N TYR A 187 -3.94 14.60 10.27
CA TYR A 187 -2.59 14.04 10.15
C TYR A 187 -2.22 13.68 8.70
#